data_e25e4038b32519d42c60ea83a9a38b64
#
_entry.id   e25e4038b32519d42c60ea83a9a38b64
#
_cell.length_a   1.000
_cell.length_b   1.000
_cell.length_c   1.000
_cell.angle_alpha   90.00
_cell.angle_beta   90.00
_cell.angle_gamma   90.00
#
_symmetry.space_group_name_H-M   'P 1'
#
loop_
_entity.id
_entity.type
_entity.pdbx_description
1 polymer ?
#
loop_
_entity_poly.entity_id
_entity_poly.type
_entity_poly.pdbx_seq_one_letter_code
_entity_poly.pdbx_strand_id
1 'polypeptide(L)'
;MSDFSEEKVSTVTLKDVIFLIHRIWKVLFLRKIQLVIFTLIFAFFGFLLAYHDNESFEAEVTFVIENNEASSSLGGLGGLASQFGVDFGGSSNAFSQGNIEELVLSRRLIEDALMDLAMVNGKEDKLIQHFISILGLNENWESSLLSDFRFPDDKEMFTFNHDSIIGIAYKVISSSNVFIDFKNETNIMSLKVRSENEDFSLKLVESLITKLDRFYISVQTAKSQLNLNFISNRADSVLTELQTAELMY
;
A
#
# COMPACT_ATOMS: atom_id res chain seq x y z
N MET A 1 13.12 -36.60 60.75
CA MET A 1 13.02 -37.84 59.97
C MET A 1 12.16 -37.47 58.76
N SER A 2 12.80 -37.06 57.69
CA SER A 2 12.19 -36.57 56.48
C SER A 2 12.21 -37.69 55.45
N ASP A 3 11.05 -38.19 55.13
CA ASP A 3 10.85 -39.21 54.12
C ASP A 3 10.81 -38.51 52.75
N PHE A 4 11.95 -38.54 52.04
CA PHE A 4 12.05 -38.11 50.66
C PHE A 4 11.56 -39.27 49.77
N SER A 5 10.31 -39.20 49.32
CA SER A 5 9.82 -40.06 48.27
C SER A 5 10.57 -39.78 46.97
N GLU A 6 11.45 -40.69 46.59
CA GLU A 6 12.11 -40.71 45.26
C GLU A 6 11.05 -40.76 44.15
N GLU A 7 10.90 -39.67 43.46
CA GLU A 7 10.13 -39.60 42.22
C GLU A 7 10.85 -40.42 41.15
N LYS A 8 10.32 -41.60 40.90
CA LYS A 8 10.85 -42.55 39.92
C LYS A 8 10.75 -41.98 38.52
N VAL A 9 11.83 -41.32 38.09
CA VAL A 9 11.97 -40.91 36.68
C VAL A 9 11.91 -42.16 35.81
N SER A 10 10.76 -42.42 35.22
CA SER A 10 10.56 -43.53 34.28
C SER A 10 11.38 -43.26 33.02
N THR A 11 12.56 -43.89 32.94
CA THR A 11 13.34 -43.89 31.69
C THR A 11 12.57 -44.65 30.62
N VAL A 12 12.01 -43.89 29.65
CA VAL A 12 11.30 -44.45 28.50
C VAL A 12 12.29 -45.32 27.70
N THR A 13 12.12 -46.62 27.75
CA THR A 13 12.98 -47.56 27.04
C THR A 13 12.56 -47.67 25.57
N LEU A 14 13.50 -47.85 24.67
CA LEU A 14 13.21 -48.02 23.22
C LEU A 14 12.13 -49.06 22.96
N LYS A 15 12.06 -50.07 23.81
CA LYS A 15 11.04 -51.15 23.78
C LYS A 15 9.65 -50.61 24.05
N ASP A 16 9.49 -49.64 24.96
CA ASP A 16 8.21 -49.02 25.32
C ASP A 16 7.67 -48.19 24.14
N VAL A 17 8.58 -47.52 23.42
CA VAL A 17 8.23 -46.76 22.22
C VAL A 17 7.72 -47.70 21.09
N ILE A 18 8.40 -48.82 20.87
CA ILE A 18 7.97 -49.81 19.87
C ILE A 18 6.60 -50.42 20.22
N PHE A 19 6.38 -50.71 21.48
CA PHE A 19 5.08 -51.22 21.98
C PHE A 19 3.97 -50.19 21.81
N LEU A 20 4.28 -48.92 22.07
CA LEU A 20 3.33 -47.80 21.92
C LEU A 20 2.93 -47.64 20.45
N ILE A 21 3.90 -47.68 19.54
CA ILE A 21 3.65 -47.57 18.09
C ILE A 21 2.79 -48.76 17.60
N HIS A 22 3.12 -49.96 18.05
CA HIS A 22 2.34 -51.15 17.68
C HIS A 22 0.89 -51.10 18.20
N ARG A 23 0.71 -50.58 19.42
CA ARG A 23 -0.62 -50.38 20.03
C ARG A 23 -1.43 -49.34 19.26
N ILE A 24 -0.80 -48.23 18.86
CA ILE A 24 -1.45 -47.19 18.08
C ILE A 24 -1.87 -47.77 16.71
N TRP A 25 -0.99 -48.51 16.02
CA TRP A 25 -1.30 -49.16 14.77
C TRP A 25 -2.48 -50.13 14.85
N LYS A 26 -2.54 -50.92 15.89
CA LYS A 26 -3.65 -51.88 16.12
C LYS A 26 -4.97 -51.15 16.34
N VAL A 27 -4.99 -50.05 17.09
CA VAL A 27 -6.19 -49.22 17.31
C VAL A 27 -6.62 -48.51 16.01
N LEU A 28 -5.67 -48.01 15.21
CA LEU A 28 -5.94 -47.41 13.90
C LEU A 28 -6.60 -48.44 12.95
N PHE A 29 -6.07 -49.66 12.89
CA PHE A 29 -6.63 -50.71 12.05
C PHE A 29 -8.03 -51.16 12.50
N LEU A 30 -8.29 -51.22 13.79
CA LEU A 30 -9.61 -51.57 14.32
C LEU A 30 -10.66 -50.46 14.05
N ARG A 31 -10.24 -49.20 13.94
CA ARG A 31 -11.13 -48.04 13.70
C ARG A 31 -10.98 -47.46 12.28
N LYS A 32 -10.47 -48.27 11.32
CA LYS A 32 -10.21 -47.82 9.93
C LYS A 32 -11.41 -47.17 9.26
N ILE A 33 -12.62 -47.63 9.51
CA ILE A 33 -13.84 -47.09 8.92
C ILE A 33 -14.11 -45.67 9.46
N GLN A 34 -13.93 -45.46 10.77
CA GLN A 34 -14.08 -44.10 11.36
C GLN A 34 -13.03 -43.14 10.83
N LEU A 35 -11.78 -43.58 10.68
CA LEU A 35 -10.70 -42.77 10.10
C LEU A 35 -11.02 -42.35 8.66
N VAL A 36 -11.46 -43.32 7.84
CA VAL A 36 -11.85 -43.05 6.43
C VAL A 36 -12.98 -42.06 6.36
N ILE A 37 -14.00 -42.17 7.22
CA ILE A 37 -15.13 -41.23 7.24
C ILE A 37 -14.67 -39.82 7.62
N PHE A 38 -13.84 -39.68 8.67
CA PHE A 38 -13.29 -38.38 9.05
C PHE A 38 -12.43 -37.77 7.96
N THR A 39 -11.56 -38.56 7.36
CA THR A 39 -10.71 -38.09 6.24
C THR A 39 -11.56 -37.60 5.07
N LEU A 40 -12.63 -38.33 4.74
CA LEU A 40 -13.53 -37.98 3.63
C LEU A 40 -14.31 -36.67 3.95
N ILE A 41 -14.76 -36.51 5.19
CA ILE A 41 -15.42 -35.27 5.63
C ILE A 41 -14.46 -34.08 5.53
N PHE A 42 -13.24 -34.20 6.07
CA PHE A 42 -12.25 -33.11 6.00
C PHE A 42 -11.81 -32.82 4.56
N ALA A 43 -11.64 -33.86 3.72
CA ALA A 43 -11.33 -33.70 2.30
C ALA A 43 -12.46 -32.96 1.56
N PHE A 44 -13.72 -33.28 1.86
CA PHE A 44 -14.88 -32.59 1.29
C PHE A 44 -14.94 -31.12 1.70
N PHE A 45 -14.74 -30.83 3.00
CA PHE A 45 -14.67 -29.44 3.47
C PHE A 45 -13.47 -28.69 2.87
N GLY A 46 -12.30 -29.32 2.79
CA GLY A 46 -11.13 -28.71 2.15
C GLY A 46 -11.36 -28.42 0.66
N PHE A 47 -12.03 -29.33 -0.04
CA PHE A 47 -12.42 -29.14 -1.44
C PHE A 47 -13.41 -27.97 -1.61
N LEU A 48 -14.41 -27.87 -0.73
CA LEU A 48 -15.37 -26.74 -0.76
C LEU A 48 -14.68 -25.39 -0.52
N LEU A 49 -13.74 -25.33 0.41
CA LEU A 49 -12.95 -24.11 0.67
C LEU A 49 -12.09 -23.75 -0.54
N ALA A 50 -11.37 -24.72 -1.11
CA ALA A 50 -10.52 -24.51 -2.27
C ALA A 50 -11.30 -24.11 -3.54
N TYR A 51 -12.52 -24.62 -3.68
CA TYR A 51 -13.39 -24.27 -4.81
C TYR A 51 -13.95 -22.85 -4.72
N HIS A 52 -14.00 -22.28 -3.52
CA HIS A 52 -14.52 -20.93 -3.27
C HIS A 52 -13.43 -19.86 -3.23
N ASP A 53 -12.17 -20.26 -3.31
CA ASP A 53 -11.02 -19.35 -3.28
C ASP A 53 -10.80 -18.79 -4.69
N ASN A 54 -11.05 -17.48 -4.86
CA ASN A 54 -10.85 -16.81 -6.14
C ASN A 54 -9.35 -16.64 -6.41
N GLU A 55 -8.94 -16.80 -7.64
CA GLU A 55 -7.57 -16.51 -8.07
C GLU A 55 -7.27 -15.03 -7.79
N SER A 56 -6.13 -14.73 -7.19
CA SER A 56 -5.69 -13.37 -6.93
C SER A 56 -4.32 -13.11 -7.56
N PHE A 57 -4.23 -12.02 -8.31
CA PHE A 57 -3.02 -11.58 -9.00
C PHE A 57 -2.44 -10.39 -8.27
N GLU A 58 -1.14 -10.43 -8.00
CA GLU A 58 -0.41 -9.35 -7.34
C GLU A 58 0.56 -8.71 -8.32
N ALA A 59 0.41 -7.41 -8.55
CA ALA A 59 1.38 -6.58 -9.27
C ALA A 59 2.19 -5.77 -8.26
N GLU A 60 3.51 -5.77 -8.40
CA GLU A 60 4.43 -5.08 -7.52
C GLU A 60 5.32 -4.11 -8.30
N VAL A 61 5.49 -2.91 -7.77
CA VAL A 61 6.49 -1.95 -8.23
C VAL A 61 7.36 -1.52 -7.05
N THR A 62 8.68 -1.52 -7.25
CA THR A 62 9.65 -1.08 -6.25
C THR A 62 10.24 0.26 -6.65
N PHE A 63 10.40 1.15 -5.67
CA PHE A 63 10.99 2.47 -5.88
C PHE A 63 11.78 2.90 -4.65
N VAL A 64 12.69 3.86 -4.87
CA VAL A 64 13.49 4.48 -3.81
C VAL A 64 13.16 5.96 -3.74
N ILE A 65 12.99 6.46 -2.54
CA ILE A 65 12.83 7.88 -2.32
C ILE A 65 14.15 8.44 -1.87
N GLU A 66 14.66 9.37 -2.63
CA GLU A 66 15.87 10.09 -2.28
C GLU A 66 15.56 11.04 -1.11
N ASN A 67 15.93 10.63 0.09
CA ASN A 67 15.92 11.52 1.23
C ASN A 67 17.15 12.43 1.09
N ASN A 68 16.92 13.70 0.83
CA ASN A 68 17.97 14.73 0.82
C ASN A 68 18.50 14.99 2.26
N GLU A 69 18.81 13.94 3.01
CA GLU A 69 19.52 14.03 4.29
C GLU A 69 21.00 14.44 4.09
N ALA A 70 21.51 14.33 2.86
CA ALA A 70 22.86 14.76 2.53
C ALA A 70 23.09 16.29 2.66
N SER A 71 22.04 17.09 2.75
CA SER A 71 22.17 18.52 3.04
C SER A 71 22.57 18.82 4.49
N SER A 72 22.44 17.85 5.39
CA SER A 72 22.92 18.00 6.78
C SER A 72 24.44 17.86 6.92
N SER A 73 25.13 17.27 5.93
CA SER A 73 26.61 17.16 5.94
C SER A 73 27.32 18.48 5.55
N LEU A 74 26.62 19.43 4.96
CA LEU A 74 27.05 20.82 4.79
C LEU A 74 26.76 21.66 6.05
N GLY A 75 26.91 21.05 7.23
CA GLY A 75 26.56 21.60 8.54
C GLY A 75 27.15 22.99 8.88
N GLY A 76 28.12 23.47 8.13
CA GLY A 76 28.62 24.83 8.24
C GLY A 76 27.79 25.87 7.47
N LEU A 77 27.30 25.54 6.28
CA LEU A 77 26.54 26.48 5.44
C LEU A 77 25.05 26.51 5.77
N GLY A 78 24.47 25.36 6.21
CA GLY A 78 23.08 25.30 6.67
C GLY A 78 22.86 26.11 7.94
N GLY A 79 23.83 26.15 8.87
CA GLY A 79 23.79 26.98 10.07
C GLY A 79 23.88 28.49 9.77
N LEU A 80 24.63 28.90 8.76
CA LEU A 80 24.65 30.28 8.31
C LEU A 80 23.35 30.68 7.61
N ALA A 81 22.79 29.79 6.77
CA ALA A 81 21.54 30.05 6.09
C ALA A 81 20.35 30.17 7.05
N SER A 82 20.32 29.38 8.14
CA SER A 82 19.29 29.53 9.19
C SER A 82 19.41 30.86 9.97
N GLN A 83 20.62 31.37 10.13
CA GLN A 83 20.85 32.70 10.74
C GLN A 83 20.30 33.83 9.88
N PHE A 84 20.22 33.63 8.55
CA PHE A 84 19.58 34.56 7.63
C PHE A 84 18.06 34.29 7.43
N GLY A 85 17.47 33.46 8.28
CA GLY A 85 16.05 33.12 8.21
C GLY A 85 15.68 32.15 7.07
N VAL A 86 16.66 31.55 6.42
CA VAL A 86 16.46 30.52 5.40
C VAL A 86 16.55 29.18 6.09
N ASP A 87 15.42 28.64 6.49
CA ASP A 87 15.33 27.30 7.06
C ASP A 87 15.39 26.26 5.93
N PHE A 88 16.61 25.81 5.61
CA PHE A 88 16.82 24.69 4.68
C PHE A 88 16.52 23.32 5.30
N GLY A 89 16.30 23.25 6.61
CA GLY A 89 16.23 21.99 7.36
C GLY A 89 14.92 21.70 8.06
N GLY A 90 14.00 22.65 8.15
CA GLY A 90 12.80 22.56 9.01
C GLY A 90 11.56 21.96 8.34
N SER A 91 11.63 21.41 7.15
CA SER A 91 10.48 20.63 6.68
C SER A 91 10.62 19.21 7.22
N SER A 92 9.77 18.85 8.20
CA SER A 92 9.34 17.48 8.38
C SER A 92 9.31 16.83 7.00
N ASN A 93 10.04 15.72 6.80
CA ASN A 93 10.14 15.05 5.53
C ASN A 93 8.73 14.67 5.06
N ALA A 94 8.11 15.53 4.24
CA ALA A 94 6.77 15.29 3.68
C ALA A 94 6.73 13.95 2.95
N PHE A 95 7.90 13.47 2.54
CA PHE A 95 8.13 12.19 1.92
C PHE A 95 8.89 11.22 2.83
N SER A 96 8.68 11.29 4.15
CA SER A 96 9.08 10.20 5.04
C SER A 96 8.28 8.95 4.73
N GLN A 97 8.81 7.80 5.08
CA GLN A 97 8.19 6.49 4.84
C GLN A 97 6.70 6.46 5.22
N GLY A 98 6.34 6.85 6.45
CA GLY A 98 4.95 6.81 6.90
C GLY A 98 4.04 7.79 6.14
N ASN A 99 4.56 8.97 5.79
CA ASN A 99 3.79 9.95 5.03
C ASN A 99 3.51 9.48 3.60
N ILE A 100 4.41 8.71 3.00
CA ILE A 100 4.21 8.16 1.65
C ILE A 100 3.17 7.07 1.67
N GLU A 101 3.19 6.20 2.66
CA GLU A 101 2.15 5.19 2.84
C GLU A 101 0.78 5.85 2.94
N GLU A 102 0.63 6.83 3.83
CA GLU A 102 -0.62 7.58 3.97
C GLU A 102 -1.01 8.35 2.69
N LEU A 103 -0.03 8.87 1.97
CA LEU A 103 -0.26 9.59 0.72
C LEU A 103 -0.78 8.67 -0.37
N VAL A 104 -0.15 7.51 -0.57
CA VAL A 104 -0.59 6.52 -1.57
C VAL A 104 -1.98 5.98 -1.23
N LEU A 105 -2.26 5.74 0.05
CA LEU A 105 -3.57 5.31 0.53
C LEU A 105 -4.58 6.46 0.66
N SER A 106 -4.17 7.70 0.33
CA SER A 106 -5.08 8.83 0.39
C SER A 106 -6.21 8.70 -0.63
N ARG A 107 -7.39 9.16 -0.22
CA ARG A 107 -8.57 9.18 -1.08
C ARG A 107 -8.32 9.87 -2.42
N ARG A 108 -7.66 11.02 -2.38
CA ARG A 108 -7.37 11.80 -3.59
C ARG A 108 -6.55 11.01 -4.60
N LEU A 109 -5.47 10.36 -4.16
CA LEU A 109 -4.55 9.67 -5.06
C LEU A 109 -5.18 8.42 -5.66
N ILE A 110 -5.91 7.65 -4.85
CA ILE A 110 -6.64 6.46 -5.32
C ILE A 110 -7.77 6.85 -6.28
N GLU A 111 -8.57 7.88 -5.96
CA GLU A 111 -9.62 8.34 -6.86
C GLU A 111 -9.07 8.89 -8.18
N ASP A 112 -7.95 9.63 -8.13
CA ASP A 112 -7.30 10.13 -9.34
C ASP A 112 -6.72 9.00 -10.20
N ALA A 113 -6.20 7.93 -9.58
CA ALA A 113 -5.74 6.74 -10.28
C ALA A 113 -6.89 5.97 -10.93
N LEU A 114 -8.01 5.81 -10.23
CA LEU A 114 -9.19 5.11 -10.73
C LEU A 114 -9.85 5.78 -11.95
N MET A 115 -9.61 7.07 -12.13
CA MET A 115 -10.12 7.82 -13.28
C MET A 115 -9.24 7.70 -14.54
N ASP A 116 -8.06 7.09 -14.44
CA ASP A 116 -7.21 6.88 -15.60
C ASP A 116 -7.80 5.83 -16.56
N LEU A 117 -7.63 6.07 -17.86
CA LEU A 117 -7.98 5.12 -18.90
C LEU A 117 -6.95 3.98 -18.92
N ALA A 118 -7.42 2.77 -18.98
CA ALA A 118 -6.58 1.57 -19.03
C ALA A 118 -7.20 0.48 -19.89
N MET A 119 -6.34 -0.32 -20.50
CA MET A 119 -6.78 -1.51 -21.23
C MET A 119 -6.71 -2.72 -20.27
N VAL A 120 -7.86 -3.32 -19.98
CA VAL A 120 -8.01 -4.50 -19.15
C VAL A 120 -8.83 -5.53 -19.93
N ASN A 121 -8.32 -6.74 -20.08
CA ASN A 121 -8.94 -7.80 -20.86
C ASN A 121 -9.30 -7.36 -22.31
N GLY A 122 -8.45 -6.53 -22.95
CA GLY A 122 -8.65 -6.05 -24.31
C GLY A 122 -9.75 -4.97 -24.46
N LYS A 123 -10.30 -4.47 -23.36
CA LYS A 123 -11.27 -3.37 -23.35
C LYS A 123 -10.63 -2.12 -22.76
N GLU A 124 -10.73 -1.00 -23.46
CA GLU A 124 -10.29 0.31 -22.98
C GLU A 124 -11.43 1.01 -22.24
N ASP A 125 -11.24 1.27 -20.96
CA ASP A 125 -12.19 2.02 -20.12
C ASP A 125 -11.45 2.61 -18.92
N LYS A 126 -12.13 3.41 -18.09
CA LYS A 126 -11.57 3.89 -16.82
C LYS A 126 -11.35 2.74 -15.84
N LEU A 127 -10.28 2.82 -15.03
CA LEU A 127 -9.99 1.81 -14.02
C LEU A 127 -11.16 1.59 -13.05
N ILE A 128 -11.88 2.65 -12.69
CA ILE A 128 -13.09 2.52 -11.86
C ILE A 128 -14.17 1.65 -12.54
N GLN A 129 -14.33 1.75 -13.85
CA GLN A 129 -15.32 0.96 -14.59
C GLN A 129 -14.94 -0.51 -14.64
N HIS A 130 -13.64 -0.80 -14.81
CA HIS A 130 -13.12 -2.16 -14.72
C HIS A 130 -13.30 -2.73 -13.31
N PHE A 131 -13.04 -1.93 -12.28
CA PHE A 131 -13.23 -2.33 -10.88
C PHE A 131 -14.68 -2.71 -10.57
N ILE A 132 -15.65 -1.91 -11.03
CA ILE A 132 -17.08 -2.20 -10.90
C ILE A 132 -17.42 -3.54 -11.55
N SER A 133 -16.87 -3.79 -12.75
CA SER A 133 -17.10 -5.02 -13.49
C SER A 133 -16.47 -6.25 -12.83
N ILE A 134 -15.24 -6.12 -12.29
CA ILE A 134 -14.53 -7.21 -11.61
C ILE A 134 -15.26 -7.63 -10.33
N LEU A 135 -15.75 -6.68 -9.56
CA LEU A 135 -16.51 -6.96 -8.34
C LEU A 135 -17.97 -7.35 -8.59
N GLY A 136 -18.43 -7.37 -9.85
CA GLY A 136 -19.83 -7.68 -10.17
C GLY A 136 -20.85 -6.73 -9.54
N LEU A 137 -20.44 -5.50 -9.18
CA LEU A 137 -21.32 -4.53 -8.53
C LEU A 137 -22.50 -4.14 -9.42
N ASN A 138 -22.32 -4.17 -10.74
CA ASN A 138 -23.37 -3.91 -11.72
C ASN A 138 -24.45 -5.02 -11.78
N GLU A 139 -24.12 -6.25 -11.41
CA GLU A 139 -25.08 -7.36 -11.42
C GLU A 139 -26.13 -7.25 -10.31
N ASN A 140 -25.76 -6.58 -9.21
CA ASN A 140 -26.63 -6.37 -8.05
C ASN A 140 -27.45 -5.07 -8.11
N TRP A 141 -27.27 -4.26 -9.16
CA TRP A 141 -28.02 -3.03 -9.32
C TRP A 141 -29.38 -3.32 -9.97
N GLU A 142 -30.39 -3.58 -9.14
CA GLU A 142 -31.76 -3.93 -9.53
C GLU A 142 -32.49 -2.86 -10.35
N SER A 143 -31.94 -1.67 -10.52
CA SER A 143 -32.59 -0.61 -11.26
C SER A 143 -31.99 -0.42 -12.65
N SER A 144 -32.83 -0.44 -13.67
CA SER A 144 -32.51 -0.10 -15.06
C SER A 144 -31.84 1.28 -15.24
N LEU A 145 -31.78 2.10 -14.18
CA LEU A 145 -31.14 3.41 -14.14
C LEU A 145 -29.59 3.33 -14.01
N LEU A 146 -29.05 2.19 -13.58
CA LEU A 146 -27.61 2.02 -13.40
C LEU A 146 -26.99 1.02 -14.39
N SER A 147 -27.79 0.39 -15.25
CA SER A 147 -27.29 -0.57 -16.25
C SER A 147 -26.30 0.03 -17.25
N ASP A 148 -26.35 1.35 -17.47
CA ASP A 148 -25.49 2.09 -18.38
C ASP A 148 -24.66 3.17 -17.66
N PHE A 149 -24.39 2.92 -16.37
CA PHE A 149 -23.67 3.85 -15.52
C PHE A 149 -22.19 3.99 -15.95
N ARG A 150 -21.80 5.21 -16.30
CA ARG A 150 -20.45 5.54 -16.70
C ARG A 150 -19.94 6.79 -15.99
N PHE A 151 -18.66 6.76 -15.63
CA PHE A 151 -18.00 7.92 -15.06
C PHE A 151 -17.68 8.95 -16.13
N PRO A 152 -18.13 10.22 -16.00
CA PRO A 152 -17.74 11.30 -16.89
C PRO A 152 -16.25 11.63 -16.75
N ASP A 153 -15.69 12.33 -17.74
CA ASP A 153 -14.27 12.73 -17.70
C ASP A 153 -14.05 13.87 -16.70
N ASP A 154 -15.03 14.75 -16.58
CA ASP A 154 -14.98 15.88 -15.67
C ASP A 154 -15.62 15.52 -14.32
N LYS A 155 -14.86 15.71 -13.24
CA LYS A 155 -15.33 15.50 -11.88
C LYS A 155 -16.48 16.48 -11.49
N GLU A 156 -16.57 17.64 -12.15
CA GLU A 156 -17.67 18.59 -11.91
C GLU A 156 -19.04 18.03 -12.35
N MET A 157 -19.04 17.05 -13.25
CA MET A 157 -20.25 16.35 -13.70
C MET A 157 -20.65 15.17 -12.81
N PHE A 158 -19.93 14.94 -11.72
CA PHE A 158 -20.26 13.83 -10.81
C PHE A 158 -21.60 14.08 -10.14
N THR A 159 -22.41 13.04 -10.11
CA THR A 159 -23.65 12.98 -9.33
C THR A 159 -23.39 12.28 -8.00
N PHE A 160 -24.34 12.36 -7.09
CA PHE A 160 -24.30 11.63 -5.81
C PHE A 160 -23.96 10.13 -5.98
N ASN A 161 -24.46 9.50 -7.05
CA ASN A 161 -24.17 8.08 -7.33
C ASN A 161 -22.69 7.88 -7.69
N HIS A 162 -22.08 8.77 -8.48
CA HIS A 162 -20.64 8.71 -8.80
C HIS A 162 -19.81 8.84 -7.54
N ASP A 163 -20.10 9.83 -6.68
CA ASP A 163 -19.38 10.03 -5.41
C ASP A 163 -19.54 8.84 -4.45
N SER A 164 -20.72 8.24 -4.43
CA SER A 164 -20.99 7.06 -3.60
C SER A 164 -20.18 5.85 -4.07
N ILE A 165 -20.19 5.57 -5.37
CA ILE A 165 -19.49 4.40 -5.95
C ILE A 165 -17.99 4.56 -5.85
N ILE A 166 -17.43 5.74 -6.17
CA ILE A 166 -15.99 5.97 -6.05
C ILE A 166 -15.54 5.92 -4.58
N GLY A 167 -16.40 6.36 -3.64
CA GLY A 167 -16.14 6.23 -2.21
C GLY A 167 -16.12 4.77 -1.72
N ILE A 168 -16.99 3.91 -2.26
CA ILE A 168 -16.96 2.47 -1.99
C ILE A 168 -15.69 1.85 -2.59
N ALA A 169 -15.37 2.16 -3.84
CA ALA A 169 -14.16 1.69 -4.51
C ALA A 169 -12.90 2.09 -3.72
N TYR A 170 -12.81 3.34 -3.29
CA TYR A 170 -11.73 3.82 -2.43
C TYR A 170 -11.58 2.95 -1.17
N LYS A 171 -12.67 2.71 -0.44
CA LYS A 171 -12.62 1.93 0.80
C LYS A 171 -12.13 0.50 0.55
N VAL A 172 -12.63 -0.16 -0.47
CA VAL A 172 -12.21 -1.53 -0.79
C VAL A 172 -10.76 -1.56 -1.22
N ILE A 173 -10.35 -0.67 -2.13
CA ILE A 173 -8.99 -0.62 -2.66
C ILE A 173 -7.98 -0.29 -1.56
N SER A 174 -8.24 0.72 -0.73
CA SER A 174 -7.32 1.13 0.34
C SER A 174 -7.18 0.11 1.46
N SER A 175 -8.21 -0.72 1.70
CA SER A 175 -8.19 -1.69 2.80
C SER A 175 -7.76 -3.10 2.40
N SER A 176 -7.94 -3.48 1.12
CA SER A 176 -7.83 -4.89 0.72
C SER A 176 -7.00 -5.14 -0.53
N ASN A 177 -6.80 -4.13 -1.36
CA ASN A 177 -6.14 -4.30 -2.64
C ASN A 177 -4.75 -3.66 -2.71
N VAL A 178 -4.49 -2.57 -1.99
CA VAL A 178 -3.23 -1.83 -2.03
C VAL A 178 -2.44 -2.05 -0.75
N PHE A 179 -1.19 -2.46 -0.89
CA PHE A 179 -0.26 -2.72 0.20
C PHE A 179 1.05 -2.01 -0.07
N ILE A 180 1.68 -1.49 0.98
CA ILE A 180 2.98 -0.85 0.90
C ILE A 180 3.89 -1.53 1.90
N ASP A 181 5.01 -2.03 1.40
CA ASP A 181 6.06 -2.63 2.22
C ASP A 181 7.32 -1.76 2.16
N PHE A 182 7.97 -1.62 3.28
CA PHE A 182 9.22 -0.89 3.39
C PHE A 182 10.34 -1.78 3.93
N LYS A 183 11.45 -1.81 3.20
CA LYS A 183 12.67 -2.52 3.62
C LYS A 183 13.63 -1.53 4.29
N ASN A 184 13.65 -1.52 5.62
CA ASN A 184 14.48 -0.60 6.42
C ASN A 184 15.99 -0.61 6.07
N GLU A 185 16.50 -1.76 5.62
CA GLU A 185 17.95 -1.92 5.33
C GLU A 185 18.38 -1.23 4.03
N THR A 186 17.45 -1.06 3.08
CA THR A 186 17.79 -0.61 1.72
C THR A 186 17.09 0.67 1.30
N ASN A 187 16.21 1.25 2.14
CA ASN A 187 15.31 2.37 1.80
C ASN A 187 14.45 2.11 0.54
N ILE A 188 14.25 0.84 0.20
CA ILE A 188 13.41 0.44 -0.92
C ILE A 188 11.97 0.30 -0.42
N MET A 189 11.05 0.96 -1.10
CA MET A 189 9.62 0.81 -0.93
C MET A 189 9.05 -0.06 -2.04
N SER A 190 8.07 -0.86 -1.68
CA SER A 190 7.36 -1.75 -2.57
C SER A 190 5.87 -1.44 -2.49
N LEU A 191 5.29 -1.02 -3.61
CA LEU A 191 3.86 -0.81 -3.76
C LEU A 191 3.27 -2.03 -4.46
N LYS A 192 2.32 -2.69 -3.82
CA LYS A 192 1.66 -3.89 -4.30
C LYS A 192 0.18 -3.64 -4.49
N VAL A 193 -0.35 -4.13 -5.58
CA VAL A 193 -1.78 -4.13 -5.86
C VAL A 193 -2.23 -5.56 -6.11
N ARG A 194 -3.25 -6.00 -5.38
CA ARG A 194 -3.83 -7.33 -5.50
C ARG A 194 -5.27 -7.25 -5.95
N SER A 195 -5.65 -8.02 -6.98
CA SER A 195 -7.03 -8.14 -7.44
C SER A 195 -7.28 -9.49 -8.10
N GLU A 196 -8.52 -9.76 -8.47
CA GLU A 196 -8.93 -10.98 -9.21
C GLU A 196 -8.55 -10.91 -10.70
N ASN A 197 -8.00 -9.79 -11.18
CA ASN A 197 -7.62 -9.59 -12.56
C ASN A 197 -6.18 -9.07 -12.68
N GLU A 198 -5.35 -9.76 -13.45
CA GLU A 198 -3.93 -9.45 -13.64
C GLU A 198 -3.72 -8.08 -14.28
N ASP A 199 -4.40 -7.81 -15.42
CA ASP A 199 -4.27 -6.54 -16.14
C ASP A 199 -4.68 -5.37 -15.26
N PHE A 200 -5.77 -5.53 -14.48
CA PHE A 200 -6.23 -4.50 -13.56
C PHE A 200 -5.21 -4.23 -12.46
N SER A 201 -4.64 -5.26 -11.82
CA SER A 201 -3.61 -5.09 -10.80
C SER A 201 -2.41 -4.33 -11.33
N LEU A 202 -1.94 -4.70 -12.54
CA LEU A 202 -0.83 -4.04 -13.21
C LEU A 202 -1.15 -2.58 -13.54
N LYS A 203 -2.29 -2.31 -14.15
CA LYS A 203 -2.66 -0.95 -14.56
C LYS A 203 -2.94 -0.03 -13.36
N LEU A 204 -3.49 -0.56 -12.28
CA LEU A 204 -3.72 0.24 -11.08
C LEU A 204 -2.40 0.59 -10.37
N VAL A 205 -1.43 -0.35 -10.27
CA VAL A 205 -0.12 -0.04 -9.67
C VAL A 205 0.66 0.97 -10.52
N GLU A 206 0.62 0.85 -11.85
CA GLU A 206 1.23 1.81 -12.79
C GLU A 206 0.62 3.22 -12.63
N SER A 207 -0.71 3.30 -12.52
CA SER A 207 -1.39 4.57 -12.32
C SER A 207 -1.04 5.19 -10.97
N LEU A 208 -1.09 4.42 -9.88
CA LEU A 208 -0.76 4.90 -8.53
C LEU A 208 0.65 5.45 -8.44
N ILE A 209 1.66 4.74 -8.98
CA ILE A 209 3.04 5.22 -8.95
C ILE A 209 3.22 6.48 -9.81
N THR A 210 2.54 6.56 -10.96
CA THR A 210 2.57 7.75 -11.82
C THR A 210 1.96 8.97 -11.13
N LYS A 211 0.84 8.80 -10.40
CA LYS A 211 0.21 9.89 -9.63
C LYS A 211 1.11 10.31 -8.46
N LEU A 212 1.71 9.36 -7.77
CA LEU A 212 2.66 9.62 -6.69
C LEU A 212 3.85 10.44 -7.19
N ASP A 213 4.46 10.04 -8.30
CA ASP A 213 5.59 10.73 -8.93
C ASP A 213 5.23 12.17 -9.32
N ARG A 214 4.09 12.37 -9.98
CA ARG A 214 3.60 13.72 -10.33
C ARG A 214 3.36 14.58 -9.09
N PHE A 215 2.80 14.01 -8.03
CA PHE A 215 2.61 14.72 -6.77
C PHE A 215 3.97 15.11 -6.16
N TYR A 216 4.93 14.17 -6.11
CA TYR A 216 6.28 14.43 -5.62
C TYR A 216 6.95 15.59 -6.36
N ILE A 217 6.97 15.54 -7.70
CA ILE A 217 7.55 16.57 -8.54
C ILE A 217 6.85 17.92 -8.29
N SER A 218 5.54 17.94 -8.20
CA SER A 218 4.77 19.20 -7.99
C SER A 218 5.14 19.88 -6.66
N VAL A 219 5.26 19.09 -5.58
CA VAL A 219 5.63 19.60 -4.24
C VAL A 219 7.08 20.10 -4.24
N GLN A 220 8.02 19.35 -4.82
CA GLN A 220 9.42 19.74 -4.88
C GLN A 220 9.62 21.01 -5.73
N THR A 221 8.92 21.11 -6.85
CA THR A 221 8.97 22.30 -7.71
C THR A 221 8.37 23.51 -6.99
N ALA A 222 7.23 23.39 -6.34
CA ALA A 222 6.62 24.45 -5.57
C ALA A 222 7.54 24.96 -4.45
N LYS A 223 8.17 24.04 -3.71
CA LYS A 223 9.14 24.39 -2.66
C LYS A 223 10.36 25.12 -3.23
N SER A 224 10.91 24.62 -4.32
CA SER A 224 12.07 25.26 -5.00
C SER A 224 11.72 26.67 -5.51
N GLN A 225 10.52 26.86 -6.05
CA GLN A 225 10.04 28.15 -6.52
C GLN A 225 9.87 29.16 -5.36
N LEU A 226 9.32 28.72 -4.25
CA LEU A 226 9.20 29.57 -3.04
C LEU A 226 10.56 30.01 -2.51
N ASN A 227 11.52 29.08 -2.46
CA ASN A 227 12.89 29.39 -2.04
C ASN A 227 13.57 30.37 -3.00
N LEU A 228 13.43 30.18 -4.28
CA LEU A 228 13.98 31.08 -5.31
C LEU A 228 13.42 32.50 -5.17
N ASN A 229 12.09 32.61 -5.02
CA ASN A 229 11.43 33.90 -4.85
C ASN A 229 11.90 34.60 -3.54
N PHE A 230 12.05 33.83 -2.44
CA PHE A 230 12.57 34.35 -1.20
C PHE A 230 14.00 34.90 -1.35
N ILE A 231 14.91 34.12 -1.95
CA ILE A 231 16.31 34.55 -2.16
C ILE A 231 16.38 35.76 -3.08
N SER A 232 15.61 35.77 -4.17
CA SER A 232 15.56 36.94 -5.09
C SER A 232 15.10 38.21 -4.39
N ASN A 233 13.99 38.14 -3.64
CA ASN A 233 13.48 39.29 -2.88
C ASN A 233 14.49 39.78 -1.83
N ARG A 234 15.22 38.85 -1.21
CA ARG A 234 16.25 39.22 -0.22
C ARG A 234 17.46 39.87 -0.89
N ALA A 235 17.89 39.38 -2.03
CA ALA A 235 18.97 39.97 -2.82
C ALA A 235 18.62 41.38 -3.27
N ASP A 236 17.40 41.61 -3.77
CA ASP A 236 16.90 42.91 -4.20
C ASP A 236 16.84 43.89 -3.03
N SER A 237 16.40 43.43 -1.83
CA SER A 237 16.40 44.26 -0.62
C SER A 237 17.79 44.72 -0.21
N VAL A 238 18.75 43.80 -0.17
CA VAL A 238 20.15 44.07 0.18
C VAL A 238 20.78 45.05 -0.84
N LEU A 239 20.48 44.87 -2.12
CA LEU A 239 20.98 45.76 -3.19
C LEU A 239 20.43 47.18 -3.05
N THR A 240 19.15 47.30 -2.70
CA THR A 240 18.51 48.59 -2.42
C THR A 240 19.13 49.28 -1.18
N GLU A 241 19.36 48.51 -0.09
CA GLU A 241 20.02 49.01 1.10
C GLU A 241 21.44 49.48 0.81
N LEU A 242 22.22 48.72 0.01
CA LEU A 242 23.57 49.09 -0.41
C LEU A 242 23.58 50.39 -1.20
N GLN A 243 22.71 50.52 -2.22
CA GLN A 243 22.60 51.71 -3.04
C GLN A 243 22.20 52.94 -2.20
N THR A 244 21.30 52.73 -1.23
CA THR A 244 20.90 53.82 -0.32
C THR A 244 22.05 54.24 0.58
N ALA A 245 22.86 53.30 1.07
CA ALA A 245 24.03 53.58 1.88
C ALA A 245 25.13 54.32 1.08
N GLU A 246 25.34 53.93 -0.19
CA GLU A 246 26.31 54.61 -1.07
C GLU A 246 25.93 56.07 -1.40
N LEU A 247 24.62 56.37 -1.45
CA LEU A 247 24.14 57.73 -1.70
C LEU A 247 24.22 58.64 -0.47
N MET A 248 24.43 58.07 0.72
CA MET A 248 24.57 58.85 1.99
C MET A 248 26.03 59.19 2.34
N TYR A 249 26.97 58.67 1.59
CA TYR A 249 28.40 58.99 1.72
C TYR A 249 28.87 59.84 0.55
#